data_1548ea639b7f76c49f4103135f1cd607
#
_entry.id   1548ea639b7f76c49f4103135f1cd607
#
_cell.length_a   1.000
_cell.length_b   1.000
_cell.length_c   1.000
_cell.angle_alpha   90.00
_cell.angle_beta   90.00
_cell.angle_gamma   90.00
#
_symmetry.space_group_name_H-M   'P 1'
#
loop_
_entity.id
_entity.type
_entity.pdbx_description
1 polymer ?
#
loop_
_entity_poly.entity_id
_entity_poly.type
_entity_poly.pdbx_seq_one_letter_code
_entity_poly.pdbx_strand_id
1 'polypeptide(L)'
;MKTIDYRENLLKRLKNPRYAEKLLKYSFEESCSDGNWEAFGLVLQDVIAAHGNTRAFANKAAISRPHLYRMFRKGANPTLKTLLPILSSLGLKLTLSPETEKRKKAE
;
A
#
# COMPACT_ATOMS: atom_id res chain seq x y z
N MET A 1 -19.38 -12.75 13.47
CA MET A 1 -18.35 -11.74 13.44
C MET A 1 -18.72 -10.61 12.49
N LYS A 2 -18.50 -9.43 12.88
CA LYS A 2 -18.90 -8.28 12.08
C LYS A 2 -17.76 -7.81 11.20
N THR A 3 -18.04 -7.60 9.92
CA THR A 3 -17.06 -7.07 9.01
C THR A 3 -16.54 -5.71 9.50
N ILE A 4 -17.44 -4.92 10.08
CA ILE A 4 -17.08 -3.62 10.59
C ILE A 4 -16.04 -3.74 11.70
N ASP A 5 -16.24 -4.69 12.62
CA ASP A 5 -15.30 -4.89 13.72
C ASP A 5 -13.93 -5.29 13.21
N TYR A 6 -13.91 -6.16 12.20
CA TYR A 6 -12.65 -6.59 11.61
C TYR A 6 -11.91 -5.41 11.00
N ARG A 7 -12.64 -4.59 10.25
CA ARG A 7 -12.01 -3.46 9.60
C ARG A 7 -11.48 -2.43 10.60
N GLU A 8 -12.24 -2.21 11.67
CA GLU A 8 -11.79 -1.27 12.69
C GLU A 8 -10.52 -1.75 13.36
N ASN A 9 -10.44 -3.06 13.62
CA ASN A 9 -9.24 -3.62 14.21
C ASN A 9 -8.06 -3.49 13.27
N LEU A 10 -8.27 -3.74 11.98
CA LEU A 10 -7.21 -3.60 11.00
C LEU A 10 -6.70 -2.17 10.94
N LEU A 11 -7.61 -1.20 10.91
CA LEU A 11 -7.20 0.19 10.84
C LEU A 11 -6.42 0.61 12.09
N LYS A 12 -6.79 0.10 13.24
CA LYS A 12 -6.05 0.38 14.46
C LYS A 12 -4.63 -0.15 14.36
N ARG A 13 -4.46 -1.36 13.87
CA ARG A 13 -3.14 -1.94 13.72
C ARG A 13 -2.30 -1.17 12.73
N LEU A 14 -2.94 -0.70 11.66
CA LEU A 14 -2.21 0.01 10.62
C LEU A 14 -1.72 1.38 11.05
N LYS A 15 -2.24 1.89 12.16
CA LYS A 15 -1.69 3.12 12.70
C LYS A 15 -0.29 2.93 13.24
N ASN A 16 0.10 1.70 13.52
CA ASN A 16 1.47 1.38 13.91
C ASN A 16 2.33 1.37 12.64
N PRO A 17 3.31 2.27 12.53
CA PRO A 17 4.10 2.36 11.30
C PRO A 17 4.82 1.07 10.94
N ARG A 18 5.29 0.34 11.93
CA ARG A 18 5.99 -0.92 11.67
C ARG A 18 5.06 -1.96 11.08
N TYR A 19 3.86 -2.05 11.61
CA TYR A 19 2.91 -3.02 11.09
C TYR A 19 2.51 -2.65 9.67
N ALA A 20 2.26 -1.37 9.42
CA ALA A 20 1.90 -0.92 8.09
C ALA A 20 3.01 -1.20 7.09
N GLU A 21 4.25 -0.94 7.48
CA GLU A 21 5.39 -1.19 6.61
C GLU A 21 5.49 -2.66 6.24
N LYS A 22 5.37 -3.54 7.24
CA LYS A 22 5.48 -4.97 6.99
C LYS A 22 4.37 -5.46 6.08
N LEU A 23 3.16 -5.01 6.32
CA LEU A 23 2.04 -5.45 5.51
C LEU A 23 2.17 -4.96 4.09
N LEU A 24 2.57 -3.70 3.90
CA LEU A 24 2.77 -3.16 2.56
C LEU A 24 3.88 -3.89 1.83
N LYS A 25 4.98 -4.15 2.53
CA LYS A 25 6.10 -4.86 1.91
C LYS A 25 5.70 -6.25 1.48
N TYR A 26 5.01 -6.97 2.35
CA TYR A 26 4.56 -8.32 2.03
C TYR A 26 3.62 -8.28 0.83
N SER A 27 2.66 -7.38 0.84
CA SER A 27 1.69 -7.28 -0.22
C SER A 27 2.35 -6.90 -1.55
N PHE A 28 3.32 -6.00 -1.49
CA PHE A 28 4.04 -5.60 -2.69
C PHE A 28 4.79 -6.78 -3.30
N GLU A 29 5.47 -7.56 -2.46
CA GLU A 29 6.23 -8.71 -2.95
C GLU A 29 5.31 -9.77 -3.52
N GLU A 30 4.15 -9.96 -2.91
CA GLU A 30 3.17 -10.90 -3.46
C GLU A 30 2.69 -10.45 -4.83
N SER A 31 2.43 -9.16 -4.99
CA SER A 31 1.98 -8.64 -6.26
C SER A 31 3.05 -8.76 -7.34
N CYS A 32 4.32 -8.61 -6.94
CA CYS A 32 5.42 -8.83 -7.88
C CYS A 32 5.43 -10.27 -8.40
N SER A 33 5.05 -11.22 -7.55
CA SER A 33 5.04 -12.63 -7.93
C SER A 33 3.84 -13.01 -8.76
N ASP A 34 2.65 -12.58 -8.35
CA ASP A 34 1.43 -13.05 -8.99
C ASP A 34 0.77 -12.04 -9.93
N GLY A 35 1.30 -10.83 -10.00
CA GLY A 35 0.76 -9.81 -10.89
C GLY A 35 -0.54 -9.18 -10.44
N ASN A 36 -1.01 -9.52 -9.24
CA ASN A 36 -2.28 -9.01 -8.75
C ASN A 36 -2.06 -7.69 -8.00
N TRP A 37 -1.98 -6.60 -8.74
CA TRP A 37 -1.72 -5.29 -8.15
C TRP A 37 -2.93 -4.68 -7.48
N GLU A 38 -4.12 -5.22 -7.76
CA GLU A 38 -5.31 -4.78 -7.06
C GLU A 38 -5.22 -5.09 -5.57
N ALA A 39 -4.65 -6.25 -5.24
CA ALA A 39 -4.50 -6.63 -3.83
C ALA A 39 -3.59 -5.64 -3.10
N PHE A 40 -2.48 -5.27 -3.73
CA PHE A 40 -1.59 -4.27 -3.13
C PHE A 40 -2.32 -2.94 -2.96
N GLY A 41 -3.09 -2.56 -3.97
CA GLY A 41 -3.84 -1.31 -3.91
C GLY A 41 -4.81 -1.27 -2.75
N LEU A 42 -5.47 -2.38 -2.47
CA LEU A 42 -6.41 -2.44 -1.36
C LEU A 42 -5.69 -2.24 -0.02
N VAL A 43 -4.53 -2.87 0.14
CA VAL A 43 -3.75 -2.70 1.36
C VAL A 43 -3.31 -1.24 1.49
N LEU A 44 -2.84 -0.65 0.40
CA LEU A 44 -2.39 0.73 0.44
C LEU A 44 -3.53 1.69 0.81
N GLN A 45 -4.73 1.43 0.28
CA GLN A 45 -5.88 2.24 0.64
C GLN A 45 -6.19 2.14 2.13
N ASP A 46 -6.07 0.95 2.69
CA ASP A 46 -6.31 0.77 4.11
C ASP A 46 -5.28 1.51 4.96
N VAL A 47 -4.02 1.50 4.53
CA VAL A 47 -2.99 2.23 5.23
C VAL A 47 -3.27 3.73 5.19
N ILE A 48 -3.67 4.23 4.03
CA ILE A 48 -4.02 5.64 3.90
C ILE A 48 -5.20 5.99 4.80
N ALA A 49 -6.21 5.13 4.84
CA ALA A 49 -7.38 5.37 5.69
C ALA A 49 -6.98 5.39 7.16
N ALA A 50 -6.01 4.56 7.55
CA ALA A 50 -5.56 4.51 8.93
C ALA A 50 -4.88 5.79 9.36
N HIS A 51 -4.36 6.57 8.41
CA HIS A 51 -3.79 7.87 8.71
C HIS A 51 -4.85 8.94 8.87
N GLY A 52 -6.11 8.57 8.71
CA GLY A 52 -7.23 9.38 9.11
C GLY A 52 -8.00 10.07 7.99
N ASN A 53 -7.34 10.85 7.17
CA ASN A 53 -8.05 11.70 6.20
C ASN A 53 -7.49 11.52 4.80
N THR A 54 -8.25 10.81 3.96
CA THR A 54 -7.82 10.55 2.60
C THR A 54 -7.62 11.83 1.80
N ARG A 55 -8.47 12.82 2.04
CA ARG A 55 -8.34 14.09 1.32
C ARG A 55 -7.04 14.79 1.67
N ALA A 56 -6.74 14.88 2.96
CA ALA A 56 -5.51 15.52 3.39
C ALA A 56 -4.30 14.77 2.85
N PHE A 57 -4.38 13.45 2.83
CA PHE A 57 -3.29 12.65 2.29
C PHE A 57 -3.11 12.92 0.80
N ALA A 58 -4.21 12.95 0.05
CA ALA A 58 -4.14 13.19 -1.39
C ALA A 58 -3.50 14.54 -1.69
N ASN A 59 -3.86 15.56 -0.90
CA ASN A 59 -3.24 16.88 -1.07
C ASN A 59 -1.75 16.85 -0.81
N LYS A 60 -1.35 16.14 0.23
CA LYS A 60 0.05 16.03 0.58
C LYS A 60 0.84 15.30 -0.49
N ALA A 61 0.24 14.29 -1.10
CA ALA A 61 0.89 13.52 -2.15
C ALA A 61 0.76 14.19 -3.52
N ALA A 62 0.11 15.35 -3.58
CA ALA A 62 -0.09 16.09 -4.83
C ALA A 62 -0.83 15.26 -5.87
N ILE A 63 -1.88 14.56 -5.43
CA ILE A 63 -2.68 13.72 -6.30
C ILE A 63 -4.16 13.92 -5.96
N SER A 64 -5.02 13.92 -6.98
CA SER A 64 -6.44 14.11 -6.72
C SER A 64 -7.03 12.83 -6.13
N ARG A 65 -8.07 12.99 -5.31
CA ARG A 65 -8.75 11.83 -4.72
C ARG A 65 -9.32 10.88 -5.79
N PRO A 66 -10.01 11.39 -6.82
CA PRO A 66 -10.48 10.48 -7.86
C PRO A 66 -9.36 9.70 -8.54
N HIS A 67 -8.22 10.37 -8.77
CA HIS A 67 -7.09 9.70 -9.38
C HIS A 67 -6.54 8.61 -8.45
N LEU A 68 -6.46 8.91 -7.16
CA LEU A 68 -5.98 7.95 -6.18
C LEU A 68 -6.83 6.69 -6.20
N TYR A 69 -8.15 6.85 -6.22
CA TYR A 69 -9.03 5.68 -6.25
C TYR A 69 -8.92 4.93 -7.57
N ARG A 70 -8.81 5.65 -8.68
CA ARG A 70 -8.71 4.99 -9.98
C ARG A 70 -7.45 4.17 -10.14
N MET A 71 -6.36 4.59 -9.48
CA MET A 71 -5.10 3.88 -9.60
C MET A 71 -5.16 2.44 -9.11
N PHE A 72 -6.05 2.18 -8.16
CA PHE A 72 -6.05 0.89 -7.49
C PHE A 72 -7.24 0.03 -7.82
N ARG A 73 -8.04 0.42 -8.81
CA ARG A 73 -9.14 -0.42 -9.19
C ARG A 73 -8.65 -1.53 -10.11
N LYS A 74 -9.51 -2.55 -10.23
CA LYS A 74 -9.18 -3.70 -11.04
C LYS A 74 -8.76 -3.31 -12.44
N GLY A 75 -7.65 -3.87 -12.88
CA GLY A 75 -7.14 -3.57 -14.22
C GLY A 75 -6.32 -2.31 -14.31
N ALA A 76 -6.23 -1.54 -13.24
CA ALA A 76 -5.39 -0.35 -13.25
C ALA A 76 -3.93 -0.75 -13.12
N ASN A 77 -3.06 0.16 -13.55
CA ASN A 77 -1.64 -0.14 -13.59
C ASN A 77 -0.86 1.12 -13.19
N PRO A 78 -0.74 1.38 -11.90
CA PRO A 78 -0.07 2.60 -11.45
C PRO A 78 1.39 2.60 -11.86
N THR A 79 1.90 3.77 -12.23
CA THR A 79 3.29 3.92 -12.60
C THR A 79 4.11 4.25 -11.36
N LEU A 80 5.42 4.03 -11.46
CA LEU A 80 6.30 4.41 -10.36
C LEU A 80 6.23 5.91 -10.11
N LYS A 81 6.11 6.68 -11.18
CA LYS A 81 6.03 8.13 -11.04
C LYS A 81 4.89 8.54 -10.14
N THR A 82 3.77 7.83 -10.21
CA THR A 82 2.63 8.14 -9.38
C THR A 82 2.73 7.49 -8.00
N LEU A 83 3.27 6.28 -7.95
CA LEU A 83 3.33 5.53 -6.71
C LEU A 83 4.34 6.08 -5.71
N LEU A 84 5.50 6.52 -6.19
CA LEU A 84 6.56 6.95 -5.30
C LEU A 84 6.18 8.13 -4.40
N PRO A 85 5.49 9.17 -4.89
CA PRO A 85 5.07 10.25 -3.99
C PRO A 85 4.10 9.78 -2.92
N ILE A 86 3.26 8.81 -3.24
CA ILE A 86 2.32 8.26 -2.27
C ILE A 86 3.08 7.57 -1.14
N LEU A 87 4.03 6.72 -1.51
CA LEU A 87 4.83 6.02 -0.51
C LEU A 87 5.66 7.01 0.31
N SER A 88 6.21 8.01 -0.34
CA SER A 88 6.99 9.02 0.37
C SER A 88 6.15 9.75 1.40
N SER A 89 4.89 10.02 1.08
CA SER A 89 3.98 10.67 2.01
C SER A 89 3.69 9.80 3.23
N LEU A 90 3.90 8.50 3.11
CA LEU A 90 3.75 7.56 4.22
C LEU A 90 5.07 7.32 4.94
N GLY A 91 6.13 8.00 4.54
CA GLY A 91 7.44 7.80 5.14
C GLY A 91 8.16 6.59 4.62
N LEU A 92 7.77 6.08 3.45
CA LEU A 92 8.34 4.88 2.88
C LEU A 92 9.09 5.18 1.61
N LYS A 93 10.02 4.30 1.26
CA LYS A 93 10.74 4.40 0.00
C LYS A 93 10.91 3.01 -0.58
N LEU A 94 11.05 2.93 -1.90
CA LEU A 94 11.32 1.68 -2.57
C LEU A 94 12.83 1.52 -2.74
N THR A 95 13.30 0.31 -2.54
CA THR A 95 14.70 -0.01 -2.75
C THR A 95 14.79 -1.29 -3.56
N LEU A 96 15.98 -1.55 -4.09
CA LEU A 96 16.22 -2.74 -4.86
C LEU A 96 17.18 -3.65 -4.10
N SER A 97 16.96 -4.95 -4.23
CA SER A 97 17.86 -5.92 -3.64
C SER A 97 18.01 -7.07 -4.62
N PRO A 98 19.10 -7.85 -4.50
CA PRO A 98 19.30 -8.95 -5.44
C PRO A 98 18.23 -10.02 -5.30
N GLU A 99 17.83 -10.56 -6.43
CA GLU A 99 16.83 -11.60 -6.44
C GLU A 99 17.34 -12.88 -5.78
N THR A 100 18.61 -13.11 -5.85
CA THR A 100 19.20 -14.27 -5.18
C THR A 100 18.95 -14.23 -3.68
N GLU A 101 19.00 -13.04 -3.10
CA GLU A 101 18.73 -12.87 -1.68
C GLU A 101 17.31 -13.27 -1.35
N LYS A 102 16.38 -12.89 -2.20
CA LYS A 102 14.98 -13.24 -2.02
C LYS A 102 14.79 -14.74 -2.12
N ARG A 103 15.49 -15.40 -3.05
CA ARG A 103 15.41 -16.83 -3.18
C ARG A 103 15.88 -17.56 -1.96
N LYS A 104 16.97 -17.09 -1.39
CA LYS A 104 17.50 -17.71 -0.17
C LYS A 104 16.46 -17.67 0.93
N LYS A 105 15.76 -16.59 1.05
CA LYS A 105 14.72 -16.48 2.06
C LYS A 105 13.58 -17.46 1.82
N ALA A 106 13.28 -17.72 0.57
CA ALA A 106 12.19 -18.61 0.22
C ALA A 106 12.54 -20.06 0.54
N GLU A 107 13.81 -20.39 0.54
CA GLU A 107 14.25 -21.73 0.83
C GLU A 107 14.31 -21.96 2.32
#